data_0e904026278edc1b76e984c0d0673836
#
_entry.id   0e904026278edc1b76e984c0d0673836
#
_cell.length_a   1.000
_cell.length_b   1.000
_cell.length_c   1.000
_cell.angle_alpha   90.00
_cell.angle_beta   90.00
_cell.angle_gamma   90.00
#
_symmetry.space_group_name_H-M   'P 1'
#
loop_
_entity.id
_entity.type
_entity.pdbx_description
1 polymer ?
#
loop_
_entity_poly.entity_id
_entity_poly.type
_entity_poly.pdbx_seq_one_letter_code
_entity_poly.pdbx_strand_id
1 'polypeptide(L)'
;MIKETKASYTDYSNKDKQIRFVKMHHIGKEEFYADVATIVENAKNKNYVLFYEWIDFDIATDIEKRKARKLVGFIPSPEGYKKLLKQLGDETLVVQKNDQYLNLVNNKDFRVDFTPKELIKSYESKYGMLVLNDEDKNTPIEDFIEVKLPQEQVNEVILNDRNKYLANKIIKSNHSKIIVLYGAAHEVGLVELLQENDANWKEINNN
;
A
#
# COMPACT_ATOMS: atom_id res chain seq x y z
N MET A 1 11.97 1.46 -4.11
CA MET A 1 13.23 0.90 -3.52
C MET A 1 13.92 1.99 -2.74
N ILE A 2 14.33 1.71 -1.52
CA ILE A 2 14.97 2.69 -0.65
C ILE A 2 16.28 2.14 -0.08
N LYS A 3 17.33 2.97 -0.08
CA LYS A 3 18.64 2.64 0.51
C LYS A 3 18.84 3.27 1.89
N GLU A 4 17.88 4.04 2.35
CA GLU A 4 17.89 4.63 3.70
C GLU A 4 17.67 3.58 4.76
N THR A 5 18.28 3.79 5.93
CA THR A 5 18.14 2.92 7.11
C THR A 5 17.06 3.42 8.08
N LYS A 6 16.58 4.63 7.85
CA LYS A 6 15.54 5.26 8.67
C LYS A 6 14.27 5.45 7.87
N ALA A 7 13.16 5.12 8.49
CA ALA A 7 11.84 5.37 7.95
C ALA A 7 11.45 6.83 8.19
N SER A 8 10.75 7.42 7.23
CA SER A 8 10.17 8.75 7.39
C SER A 8 8.66 8.67 7.56
N TYR A 9 8.12 9.62 8.30
CA TYR A 9 6.69 9.82 8.42
C TYR A 9 6.37 11.30 8.42
N THR A 10 5.12 11.61 8.05
CA THR A 10 4.56 12.96 8.15
C THR A 10 3.31 12.92 9.03
N ASP A 11 3.19 13.86 9.94
CA ASP A 11 2.01 14.01 10.77
C ASP A 11 1.08 15.07 10.18
N TYR A 12 -0.20 14.74 10.08
CA TYR A 12 -1.26 15.64 9.63
C TYR A 12 -2.37 15.72 10.68
N SER A 13 -3.03 16.84 10.81
CA SER A 13 -4.21 16.97 11.66
C SER A 13 -5.25 17.92 11.10
N ASN A 14 -6.48 17.70 11.51
CA ASN A 14 -7.55 18.68 11.50
C ASN A 14 -8.04 18.92 12.95
N LYS A 15 -9.25 19.48 13.12
CA LYS A 15 -9.82 19.75 14.46
C LYS A 15 -10.08 18.49 15.28
N ASP A 16 -10.41 17.36 14.62
CA ASP A 16 -10.96 16.16 15.25
C ASP A 16 -10.00 14.98 15.22
N LYS A 17 -9.06 14.97 14.26
CA LYS A 17 -8.21 13.82 13.98
C LYS A 17 -6.75 14.19 13.78
N GLN A 18 -5.88 13.25 14.12
CA GLN A 18 -4.48 13.25 13.80
C GLN A 18 -4.11 11.96 13.08
N ILE A 19 -3.43 12.07 11.96
CA ILE A 19 -2.86 10.93 11.26
C ILE A 19 -1.34 11.04 11.21
N ARG A 20 -0.66 9.90 11.36
CA ARG A 20 0.76 9.73 11.09
C ARG A 20 0.90 8.85 9.86
N PHE A 21 1.35 9.41 8.75
CA PHE A 21 1.59 8.66 7.52
C PHE A 21 3.04 8.18 7.50
N VAL A 22 3.26 6.87 7.60
CA VAL A 22 4.58 6.23 7.51
C VAL A 22 4.80 5.78 6.07
N LYS A 23 5.89 6.28 5.47
CA LYS A 23 6.21 6.07 4.05
C LYS A 23 6.85 4.70 3.83
N MET A 24 6.04 3.73 3.37
CA MET A 24 6.51 2.36 3.16
C MET A 24 7.13 2.14 1.78
N HIS A 25 8.01 1.16 1.72
CA HIS A 25 8.61 0.64 0.50
C HIS A 25 8.67 -0.89 0.56
N HIS A 26 8.38 -1.57 -0.55
CA HIS A 26 8.37 -3.03 -0.61
C HIS A 26 9.76 -3.66 -0.66
N ILE A 27 10.77 -2.88 -1.05
CA ILE A 27 12.19 -3.29 -1.07
C ILE A 27 13.01 -2.18 -0.43
N GLY A 28 13.80 -2.53 0.58
CA GLY A 28 14.62 -1.58 1.34
C GLY A 28 15.64 -2.31 2.21
N LYS A 29 16.32 -1.57 3.08
CA LYS A 29 17.25 -2.15 4.06
C LYS A 29 16.50 -2.75 5.25
N GLU A 30 17.10 -3.75 5.90
CA GLU A 30 16.49 -4.39 7.08
C GLU A 30 16.30 -3.40 8.23
N GLU A 31 17.26 -2.48 8.42
CA GLU A 31 17.19 -1.42 9.44
C GLU A 31 16.01 -0.47 9.21
N PHE A 32 15.66 -0.21 7.94
CA PHE A 32 14.48 0.59 7.62
C PHE A 32 13.21 -0.03 8.19
N TYR A 33 13.01 -1.34 8.01
CA TYR A 33 11.83 -2.04 8.52
C TYR A 33 11.82 -2.17 10.05
N ALA A 34 12.98 -2.31 10.67
CA ALA A 34 13.12 -2.27 12.13
C ALA A 34 12.73 -0.89 12.69
N ASP A 35 13.09 0.18 11.99
CA ASP A 35 12.71 1.55 12.36
C ASP A 35 11.20 1.79 12.18
N VAL A 36 10.59 1.27 11.09
CA VAL A 36 9.12 1.27 10.89
C VAL A 36 8.42 0.60 12.07
N ALA A 37 8.86 -0.58 12.49
CA ALA A 37 8.27 -1.30 13.63
C ALA A 37 8.34 -0.44 14.91
N THR A 38 9.48 0.22 15.16
CA THR A 38 9.66 1.13 16.29
C THR A 38 8.69 2.33 16.23
N ILE A 39 8.50 2.92 15.03
CA ILE A 39 7.54 4.02 14.84
C ILE A 39 6.11 3.58 15.14
N VAL A 40 5.72 2.39 14.65
CA VAL A 40 4.39 1.81 14.88
C VAL A 40 4.18 1.54 16.37
N GLU A 41 5.13 0.90 17.04
CA GLU A 41 5.05 0.62 18.48
C GLU A 41 4.92 1.90 19.32
N ASN A 42 5.74 2.89 19.04
CA ASN A 42 5.68 4.20 19.71
C ASN A 42 4.35 4.93 19.47
N ALA A 43 3.76 4.81 18.28
CA ALA A 43 2.46 5.39 17.98
C ALA A 43 1.35 4.64 18.75
N LYS A 44 1.40 3.31 18.79
CA LYS A 44 0.42 2.50 19.54
C LYS A 44 0.46 2.79 21.03
N ASN A 45 1.65 3.01 21.61
CA ASN A 45 1.81 3.43 23.01
C ASN A 45 1.22 4.83 23.29
N LYS A 46 0.98 5.63 22.23
CA LYS A 46 0.26 6.92 22.26
C LYS A 46 -1.21 6.82 21.85
N ASN A 47 -1.77 5.60 21.85
CA ASN A 47 -3.15 5.27 21.48
C ASN A 47 -3.52 5.54 20.01
N TYR A 48 -2.56 5.45 19.10
CA TYR A 48 -2.88 5.40 17.68
C TYR A 48 -3.43 4.03 17.30
N VAL A 49 -4.42 4.02 16.39
CA VAL A 49 -4.92 2.82 15.74
C VAL A 49 -4.22 2.66 14.39
N LEU A 50 -3.76 1.47 14.08
CA LEU A 50 -3.05 1.20 12.84
C LEU A 50 -4.02 0.91 11.69
N PHE A 51 -3.88 1.67 10.61
CA PHE A 51 -4.46 1.41 9.29
C PHE A 51 -3.32 1.02 8.35
N TYR A 52 -3.38 -0.19 7.76
CA TYR A 52 -2.26 -0.70 6.97
C TYR A 52 -2.68 -1.22 5.60
N GLU A 53 -1.74 -1.09 4.67
CA GLU A 53 -1.84 -1.56 3.29
C GLU A 53 -1.62 -3.06 3.22
N TRP A 54 -2.54 -3.77 2.58
CA TRP A 54 -2.36 -5.17 2.25
C TRP A 54 -3.40 -5.65 1.25
N ILE A 55 -2.98 -5.94 0.02
CA ILE A 55 -3.78 -6.72 -0.92
C ILE A 55 -3.39 -8.20 -0.74
N ASP A 56 -4.28 -8.97 -0.16
CA ASP A 56 -4.04 -10.38 0.14
C ASP A 56 -4.30 -11.25 -1.10
N PHE A 57 -3.23 -11.59 -1.81
CA PHE A 57 -3.32 -12.46 -2.99
C PHE A 57 -3.41 -13.95 -2.64
N ASP A 58 -3.23 -14.36 -1.39
CA ASP A 58 -3.35 -15.78 -1.01
C ASP A 58 -4.78 -16.27 -1.10
N ILE A 59 -5.75 -15.37 -0.89
CA ILE A 59 -7.19 -15.68 -1.05
C ILE A 59 -7.70 -15.56 -2.50
N ALA A 60 -6.86 -15.10 -3.44
CA ALA A 60 -7.25 -14.85 -4.81
C ALA A 60 -7.22 -16.16 -5.65
N THR A 61 -8.18 -16.29 -6.54
CA THR A 61 -8.17 -17.35 -7.57
C THR A 61 -7.05 -17.10 -8.59
N ASP A 62 -6.65 -18.13 -9.34
CA ASP A 62 -5.65 -18.00 -10.41
C ASP A 62 -6.05 -16.96 -11.47
N ILE A 63 -7.34 -16.88 -11.79
CA ILE A 63 -7.85 -15.87 -12.74
C ILE A 63 -7.68 -14.47 -12.17
N GLU A 64 -8.00 -14.26 -10.91
CA GLU A 64 -7.82 -12.96 -10.24
C GLU A 64 -6.34 -12.58 -10.15
N LYS A 65 -5.46 -13.54 -9.80
CA LYS A 65 -4.01 -13.32 -9.81
C LYS A 65 -3.51 -12.89 -11.19
N ARG A 66 -3.91 -13.58 -12.26
CA ARG A 66 -3.53 -13.24 -13.64
C ARG A 66 -4.04 -11.86 -14.07
N LYS A 67 -5.28 -11.52 -13.72
CA LYS A 67 -5.85 -10.19 -14.00
C LYS A 67 -5.10 -9.09 -13.22
N ALA A 68 -4.80 -9.30 -11.95
CA ALA A 68 -4.01 -8.35 -11.15
C ALA A 68 -2.58 -8.21 -11.72
N ARG A 69 -1.93 -9.33 -12.12
CA ARG A 69 -0.63 -9.29 -12.79
C ARG A 69 -0.65 -8.45 -14.07
N LYS A 70 -1.75 -8.51 -14.84
CA LYS A 70 -1.93 -7.71 -16.04
C LYS A 70 -1.93 -6.20 -15.76
N LEU A 71 -2.34 -5.79 -14.56
CA LEU A 71 -2.30 -4.38 -14.13
C LEU A 71 -0.89 -3.91 -13.77
N VAL A 72 -0.10 -4.74 -13.09
CA VAL A 72 1.17 -4.29 -12.50
C VAL A 72 2.41 -5.06 -12.94
N GLY A 73 2.25 -6.03 -13.84
CA GLY A 73 3.35 -6.81 -14.43
C GLY A 73 3.78 -8.03 -13.63
N PHE A 74 3.42 -8.12 -12.36
CA PHE A 74 3.73 -9.25 -11.47
C PHE A 74 2.69 -9.35 -10.35
N ILE A 75 2.71 -10.42 -9.57
CA ILE A 75 1.91 -10.49 -8.35
C ILE A 75 2.70 -9.80 -7.23
N PRO A 76 2.17 -8.72 -6.63
CA PRO A 76 2.83 -8.02 -5.52
C PRO A 76 2.74 -8.85 -4.22
N SER A 77 3.43 -9.97 -4.21
CA SER A 77 3.59 -10.90 -3.09
C SER A 77 5.05 -10.91 -2.63
N PRO A 78 5.39 -11.45 -1.45
CA PRO A 78 6.77 -11.62 -1.02
C PRO A 78 7.64 -12.33 -2.06
N GLU A 79 7.11 -13.34 -2.74
CA GLU A 79 7.80 -14.09 -3.79
C GLU A 79 8.03 -13.25 -5.05
N GLY A 80 7.04 -12.46 -5.48
CA GLY A 80 7.18 -11.52 -6.61
C GLY A 80 8.25 -10.46 -6.33
N TYR A 81 8.25 -9.87 -5.15
CA TYR A 81 9.30 -8.91 -4.75
C TYR A 81 10.67 -9.56 -4.59
N LYS A 82 10.79 -10.82 -4.15
CA LYS A 82 12.07 -11.55 -4.13
C LYS A 82 12.65 -11.74 -5.53
N LYS A 83 11.80 -12.05 -6.53
CA LYS A 83 12.25 -12.13 -7.93
C LYS A 83 12.74 -10.77 -8.44
N LEU A 84 12.00 -9.69 -8.14
CA LEU A 84 12.40 -8.32 -8.47
C LEU A 84 13.73 -7.95 -7.82
N LEU A 85 13.90 -8.25 -6.53
CA LEU A 85 15.15 -8.00 -5.79
C LEU A 85 16.35 -8.70 -6.41
N LYS A 86 16.20 -9.97 -6.84
CA LYS A 86 17.26 -10.70 -7.55
C LYS A 86 17.67 -10.02 -8.85
N GLN A 87 16.74 -9.44 -9.60
CA GLN A 87 17.05 -8.69 -10.82
C GLN A 87 17.81 -7.40 -10.55
N LEU A 88 17.61 -6.78 -9.38
CA LEU A 88 18.31 -5.56 -8.96
C LEU A 88 19.77 -5.82 -8.59
N GLY A 89 20.13 -7.04 -8.19
CA GLY A 89 21.51 -7.44 -7.87
C GLY A 89 22.12 -6.74 -6.65
N ASP A 90 21.30 -6.12 -5.77
CA ASP A 90 21.78 -5.44 -4.56
C ASP A 90 21.50 -6.31 -3.33
N GLU A 91 22.51 -7.04 -2.87
CA GLU A 91 22.43 -7.96 -1.73
C GLU A 91 22.21 -7.26 -0.38
N THR A 92 22.34 -5.93 -0.32
CA THR A 92 22.11 -5.15 0.91
C THR A 92 20.64 -4.82 1.15
N LEU A 93 19.78 -5.14 0.19
CA LEU A 93 18.36 -4.91 0.25
C LEU A 93 17.61 -6.20 0.58
N VAL A 94 16.48 -6.03 1.25
CA VAL A 94 15.55 -7.12 1.58
C VAL A 94 14.13 -6.75 1.12
N VAL A 95 13.31 -7.77 0.90
CA VAL A 95 11.87 -7.58 0.71
C VAL A 95 11.23 -7.29 2.06
N GLN A 96 10.26 -6.37 2.07
CA GLN A 96 9.41 -6.11 3.22
C GLN A 96 8.84 -7.42 3.77
N LYS A 97 9.09 -7.68 5.04
CA LYS A 97 8.50 -8.79 5.80
C LYS A 97 7.31 -8.25 6.58
N ASN A 98 6.12 -8.61 6.15
CA ASN A 98 4.89 -8.09 6.77
C ASN A 98 4.77 -8.48 8.24
N ASP A 99 5.29 -9.64 8.65
CA ASP A 99 5.29 -10.11 10.05
C ASP A 99 6.04 -9.16 11.00
N GLN A 100 7.00 -8.38 10.53
CA GLN A 100 7.72 -7.41 11.37
C GLN A 100 6.81 -6.36 12.01
N TYR A 101 5.75 -5.92 11.31
CA TYR A 101 4.77 -4.98 11.87
C TYR A 101 3.41 -5.63 12.13
N LEU A 102 3.05 -6.73 11.47
CA LEU A 102 1.80 -7.44 11.73
C LEU A 102 1.77 -8.08 13.12
N ASN A 103 2.93 -8.43 13.67
CA ASN A 103 3.03 -8.85 15.07
C ASN A 103 2.61 -7.75 16.06
N LEU A 104 2.57 -6.48 15.62
CA LEU A 104 2.09 -5.34 16.40
C LEU A 104 0.58 -5.07 16.19
N VAL A 105 -0.04 -5.74 15.22
CA VAL A 105 -1.48 -5.60 14.93
C VAL A 105 -2.31 -6.27 16.02
N ASN A 106 -3.36 -5.62 16.46
CA ASN A 106 -4.32 -6.13 17.40
C ASN A 106 -5.77 -5.95 16.89
N ASN A 107 -6.75 -6.34 17.68
CA ASN A 107 -8.16 -6.30 17.31
C ASN A 107 -8.76 -4.89 17.11
N LYS A 108 -8.00 -3.83 17.37
CA LYS A 108 -8.38 -2.43 17.12
C LYS A 108 -7.82 -1.89 15.81
N ASP A 109 -6.92 -2.63 15.17
CA ASP A 109 -6.23 -2.22 13.95
C ASP A 109 -6.98 -2.72 12.72
N PHE A 110 -6.80 -2.07 11.59
CA PHE A 110 -7.57 -2.35 10.38
C PHE A 110 -6.68 -2.49 9.16
N ARG A 111 -6.89 -3.58 8.43
CA ARG A 111 -6.48 -3.64 7.04
C ARG A 111 -7.38 -2.72 6.23
N VAL A 112 -6.82 -1.67 5.67
CA VAL A 112 -7.58 -0.66 4.92
C VAL A 112 -7.05 -0.64 3.49
N ASP A 113 -7.37 -1.67 2.72
CA ASP A 113 -6.96 -1.82 1.34
C ASP A 113 -7.97 -2.65 0.54
N PHE A 114 -7.88 -2.59 -0.77
CA PHE A 114 -8.67 -3.43 -1.66
C PHE A 114 -8.35 -4.92 -1.46
N THR A 115 -9.36 -5.75 -1.69
CA THR A 115 -9.14 -7.15 -2.03
C THR A 115 -8.72 -7.28 -3.50
N PRO A 116 -8.09 -8.40 -3.92
CA PRO A 116 -7.78 -8.64 -5.33
C PRO A 116 -8.98 -8.46 -6.26
N LYS A 117 -10.15 -8.89 -5.81
CA LYS A 117 -11.42 -8.76 -6.54
C LYS A 117 -11.86 -7.29 -6.67
N GLU A 118 -11.72 -6.49 -5.61
CA GLU A 118 -12.06 -5.07 -5.66
C GLU A 118 -11.10 -4.29 -6.57
N LEU A 119 -9.80 -4.64 -6.55
CA LEU A 119 -8.82 -4.06 -7.45
C LEU A 119 -9.18 -4.29 -8.92
N ILE A 120 -9.51 -5.52 -9.29
CA ILE A 120 -9.93 -5.88 -10.65
C ILE A 120 -11.23 -5.16 -11.01
N LYS A 121 -12.23 -5.18 -10.11
CA LYS A 121 -13.51 -4.52 -10.31
C LYS A 121 -13.37 -3.01 -10.51
N SER A 122 -12.45 -2.36 -9.79
CA SER A 122 -12.16 -0.94 -9.94
C SER A 122 -11.72 -0.63 -11.38
N TYR A 123 -10.79 -1.41 -11.95
CA TYR A 123 -10.38 -1.26 -13.33
C TYR A 123 -11.54 -1.55 -14.30
N GLU A 124 -12.18 -2.72 -14.17
CA GLU A 124 -13.18 -3.20 -15.13
C GLU A 124 -14.41 -2.29 -15.18
N SER A 125 -14.77 -1.64 -14.08
CA SER A 125 -15.91 -0.71 -14.05
C SER A 125 -15.68 0.59 -14.83
N LYS A 126 -14.42 0.96 -15.07
CA LYS A 126 -14.04 2.21 -15.75
C LYS A 126 -13.61 1.99 -17.19
N TYR A 127 -12.89 0.90 -17.44
CA TYR A 127 -12.15 0.69 -18.69
C TYR A 127 -12.54 -0.57 -19.44
N GLY A 128 -13.53 -1.33 -18.93
CA GLY A 128 -13.98 -2.59 -19.52
C GLY A 128 -13.21 -3.81 -19.01
N MET A 129 -13.70 -4.98 -19.39
CA MET A 129 -13.21 -6.26 -18.87
C MET A 129 -11.72 -6.48 -19.14
N LEU A 130 -10.98 -6.91 -18.11
CA LEU A 130 -9.61 -7.42 -18.24
C LEU A 130 -9.63 -8.81 -18.87
N VAL A 131 -9.53 -8.83 -20.21
CA VAL A 131 -9.48 -10.08 -20.98
C VAL A 131 -8.07 -10.64 -20.94
N LEU A 132 -7.92 -11.90 -20.51
CA LEU A 132 -6.65 -12.62 -20.49
C LEU A 132 -6.38 -13.21 -21.89
N ASN A 133 -5.27 -12.81 -22.51
CA ASN A 133 -4.78 -13.39 -23.75
C ASN A 133 -3.99 -14.69 -23.50
N ASP A 134 -3.41 -15.28 -24.55
CA ASP A 134 -2.68 -16.54 -24.43
C ASP A 134 -1.36 -16.37 -23.64
N GLU A 135 -0.69 -15.22 -23.73
CA GLU A 135 0.47 -14.91 -22.92
C GLU A 135 0.11 -14.85 -21.43
N ASP A 136 -0.99 -14.12 -21.09
CA ASP A 136 -1.49 -14.02 -19.70
C ASP A 136 -1.81 -15.39 -19.09
N LYS A 137 -2.37 -16.32 -19.92
CA LYS A 137 -2.80 -17.65 -19.49
C LYS A 137 -1.66 -18.65 -19.37
N ASN A 138 -0.70 -18.60 -20.32
CA ASN A 138 0.35 -19.61 -20.44
C ASN A 138 1.62 -19.28 -19.65
N THR A 139 1.88 -17.97 -19.38
CA THR A 139 2.99 -17.58 -18.51
C THR A 139 2.72 -18.03 -17.07
N PRO A 140 3.65 -18.71 -16.39
CA PRO A 140 3.52 -19.05 -14.97
C PRO A 140 3.11 -17.82 -14.13
N ILE A 141 2.25 -18.02 -13.13
CA ILE A 141 1.67 -16.89 -12.35
C ILE A 141 2.76 -16.08 -11.66
N GLU A 142 3.83 -16.71 -11.24
CA GLU A 142 4.96 -16.12 -10.52
C GLU A 142 5.91 -15.35 -11.42
N ASP A 143 5.76 -15.44 -12.75
CA ASP A 143 6.65 -14.76 -13.69
C ASP A 143 6.13 -13.38 -14.08
N PHE A 144 7.06 -12.48 -14.39
CA PHE A 144 6.75 -11.14 -14.87
C PHE A 144 6.15 -11.18 -16.28
N ILE A 145 5.24 -10.25 -16.53
CA ILE A 145 4.74 -9.97 -17.88
C ILE A 145 4.90 -8.48 -18.15
N GLU A 146 4.94 -8.11 -19.42
CA GLU A 146 4.90 -6.72 -19.83
C GLU A 146 3.51 -6.14 -19.60
N VAL A 147 3.43 -4.97 -18.94
CA VAL A 147 2.18 -4.22 -18.79
C VAL A 147 1.90 -3.47 -20.08
N LYS A 148 0.86 -3.90 -20.80
CA LYS A 148 0.43 -3.31 -22.08
C LYS A 148 -0.76 -2.35 -21.92
N LEU A 149 -1.23 -2.15 -20.69
CA LEU A 149 -2.30 -1.22 -20.37
C LEU A 149 -1.76 0.22 -20.29
N PRO A 150 -2.57 1.23 -20.66
CA PRO A 150 -2.17 2.62 -20.48
C PRO A 150 -1.82 2.92 -19.02
N GLN A 151 -0.63 3.50 -18.80
CA GLN A 151 -0.12 3.77 -17.45
C GLN A 151 -1.06 4.66 -16.63
N GLU A 152 -1.75 5.59 -17.27
CA GLU A 152 -2.74 6.45 -16.62
C GLU A 152 -3.90 5.65 -16.03
N GLN A 153 -4.42 4.64 -16.75
CA GLN A 153 -5.48 3.76 -16.27
C GLN A 153 -5.01 2.88 -15.11
N VAL A 154 -3.77 2.40 -15.19
CA VAL A 154 -3.14 1.63 -14.10
C VAL A 154 -2.99 2.51 -12.86
N ASN A 155 -2.45 3.72 -13.00
CA ASN A 155 -2.26 4.64 -11.89
C ASN A 155 -3.59 5.06 -11.25
N GLU A 156 -4.64 5.26 -12.05
CA GLU A 156 -5.97 5.58 -11.51
C GLU A 156 -6.47 4.49 -10.54
N VAL A 157 -6.22 3.22 -10.86
CA VAL A 157 -6.68 2.11 -10.02
C VAL A 157 -5.71 1.82 -8.86
N ILE A 158 -4.41 1.78 -9.16
CA ILE A 158 -3.40 1.37 -8.18
C ILE A 158 -3.15 2.46 -7.12
N LEU A 159 -3.28 3.74 -7.50
CA LEU A 159 -3.06 4.87 -6.59
C LEU A 159 -4.38 5.56 -6.24
N ASN A 160 -5.07 6.17 -7.21
CA ASN A 160 -6.15 7.11 -6.92
C ASN A 160 -7.36 6.43 -6.27
N ASP A 161 -7.81 5.29 -6.77
CA ASP A 161 -8.98 4.61 -6.19
C ASP A 161 -8.69 4.03 -4.80
N ARG A 162 -7.48 3.52 -4.59
CA ARG A 162 -7.04 3.06 -3.27
C ARG A 162 -6.88 4.23 -2.29
N ASN A 163 -6.40 5.39 -2.76
CA ASN A 163 -6.38 6.63 -1.97
C ASN A 163 -7.79 7.07 -1.57
N LYS A 164 -8.75 7.03 -2.51
CA LYS A 164 -10.17 7.33 -2.20
C LYS A 164 -10.74 6.38 -1.15
N TYR A 165 -10.39 5.08 -1.26
CA TYR A 165 -10.81 4.08 -0.27
C TYR A 165 -10.25 4.38 1.12
N LEU A 166 -8.92 4.60 1.21
CA LEU A 166 -8.23 4.92 2.47
C LEU A 166 -8.75 6.23 3.08
N ALA A 167 -8.87 7.31 2.28
CA ALA A 167 -9.41 8.59 2.74
C ALA A 167 -10.82 8.44 3.32
N ASN A 168 -11.71 7.72 2.64
CA ASN A 168 -13.06 7.45 3.14
C ASN A 168 -13.07 6.67 4.47
N LYS A 169 -12.14 5.72 4.65
CA LYS A 169 -12.01 4.99 5.92
C LYS A 169 -11.52 5.88 7.04
N ILE A 170 -10.55 6.75 6.79
CA ILE A 170 -10.05 7.73 7.76
C ILE A 170 -11.17 8.71 8.15
N ILE A 171 -11.86 9.31 7.18
CA ILE A 171 -12.93 10.29 7.40
C ILE A 171 -14.06 9.69 8.26
N LYS A 172 -14.50 8.48 7.92
CA LYS A 172 -15.61 7.79 8.61
C LYS A 172 -15.21 7.12 9.91
N SER A 173 -13.94 7.01 10.21
CA SER A 173 -13.45 6.39 11.44
C SER A 173 -13.83 7.22 12.67
N ASN A 174 -14.17 6.55 13.78
CA ASN A 174 -14.35 7.19 15.08
C ASN A 174 -13.03 7.37 15.86
N HIS A 175 -11.90 6.93 15.29
CA HIS A 175 -10.59 7.07 15.92
C HIS A 175 -10.03 8.47 15.66
N SER A 176 -9.61 9.14 16.73
CA SER A 176 -9.00 10.49 16.65
C SER A 176 -7.49 10.44 16.33
N LYS A 177 -6.84 9.29 16.53
CA LYS A 177 -5.41 9.09 16.25
C LYS A 177 -5.22 7.85 15.41
N ILE A 178 -4.71 8.02 14.20
CA ILE A 178 -4.52 6.93 13.24
C ILE A 178 -3.08 6.96 12.73
N ILE A 179 -2.37 5.84 12.83
CA ILE A 179 -1.13 5.64 12.10
C ILE A 179 -1.44 4.91 10.80
N VAL A 180 -1.05 5.49 9.68
CA VAL A 180 -1.24 4.95 8.32
C VAL A 180 0.08 4.37 7.85
N LEU A 181 0.11 3.07 7.60
CA LEU A 181 1.28 2.36 7.09
C LEU A 181 1.01 1.97 5.63
N TYR A 182 1.48 2.81 4.71
CA TYR A 182 1.14 2.73 3.29
C TYR A 182 2.32 3.09 2.40
N GLY A 183 2.35 2.57 1.18
CA GLY A 183 3.37 2.92 0.20
C GLY A 183 3.54 4.43 0.04
N ALA A 184 4.78 4.92 0.00
CA ALA A 184 5.09 6.36 -0.04
C ALA A 184 4.38 7.13 -1.17
N ALA A 185 4.10 6.45 -2.30
CA ALA A 185 3.41 7.05 -3.44
C ALA A 185 1.95 7.45 -3.15
N HIS A 186 1.35 6.94 -2.08
CA HIS A 186 -0.04 7.23 -1.71
C HIS A 186 -0.21 8.53 -0.93
N GLU A 187 0.86 9.09 -0.34
CA GLU A 187 0.78 10.20 0.61
C GLU A 187 0.12 11.44 0.02
N VAL A 188 0.64 11.92 -1.12
CA VAL A 188 0.17 13.17 -1.74
C VAL A 188 -1.32 13.09 -2.07
N GLY A 189 -1.73 12.06 -2.82
CA GLY A 189 -3.12 11.92 -3.22
C GLY A 189 -4.07 11.64 -2.04
N LEU A 190 -3.60 10.99 -0.98
CA LEU A 190 -4.38 10.84 0.25
C LEU A 190 -4.64 12.20 0.91
N VAL A 191 -3.58 13.01 1.07
CA VAL A 191 -3.67 14.33 1.73
C VAL A 191 -4.57 15.28 0.95
N GLU A 192 -4.46 15.31 -0.38
CA GLU A 192 -5.35 16.08 -1.24
C GLU A 192 -6.82 15.72 -1.02
N LEU A 193 -7.17 14.42 -1.00
CA LEU A 193 -8.54 13.95 -0.76
C LEU A 193 -9.04 14.29 0.65
N LEU A 194 -8.18 14.26 1.65
CA LEU A 194 -8.54 14.67 3.00
C LEU A 194 -8.81 16.18 3.05
N GLN A 195 -8.01 17.00 2.38
CA GLN A 195 -8.16 18.45 2.29
C GLN A 195 -9.38 18.86 1.45
N GLU A 196 -9.70 18.13 0.40
CA GLU A 196 -10.95 18.32 -0.37
C GLU A 196 -12.20 18.09 0.51
N ASN A 197 -12.13 17.13 1.44
CA ASN A 197 -13.23 16.87 2.36
C ASN A 197 -13.30 17.90 3.52
N ASP A 198 -12.13 18.28 4.05
CA ASP A 198 -12.00 19.27 5.13
C ASP A 198 -10.70 20.06 4.97
N ALA A 199 -10.79 21.32 4.54
CA ALA A 199 -9.66 22.21 4.31
C ALA A 199 -8.83 22.53 5.59
N ASN A 200 -9.29 22.09 6.77
CA ASN A 200 -8.51 22.22 8.00
C ASN A 200 -7.39 21.19 8.15
N TRP A 201 -7.32 20.15 7.30
CA TRP A 201 -6.19 19.24 7.31
C TRP A 201 -4.88 19.94 6.95
N LYS A 202 -3.93 19.87 7.86
CA LYS A 202 -2.61 20.51 7.72
C LYS A 202 -1.52 19.57 8.21
N GLU A 203 -0.36 19.67 7.60
CA GLU A 203 0.86 19.07 8.11
C GLU A 203 1.23 19.70 9.46
N ILE A 204 1.59 18.85 10.42
CA ILE A 204 2.10 19.26 11.72
C ILE A 204 3.63 19.23 11.63
N ASN A 205 4.26 20.40 11.58
CA ASN A 205 5.71 20.46 11.73
C ASN A 205 6.07 20.08 13.17
N ASN A 206 6.66 18.91 13.35
CA ASN A 206 7.29 18.54 14.61
C ASN A 206 8.61 19.33 14.70
N ASN A 207 8.58 20.49 15.39
CA ASN A 207 9.80 21.22 15.77
C ASN A 207 10.59 20.40 16.80
#